data_ba291d103085c6b028229136328e4604
#
_entry.id   ba291d103085c6b028229136328e4604
#
_cell.length_a   1.000
_cell.length_b   1.000
_cell.length_c   1.000
_cell.angle_alpha   90.00
_cell.angle_beta   90.00
_cell.angle_gamma   90.00
#
_symmetry.space_group_name_H-M   'P 1'
#
loop_
_entity.id
_entity.type
_entity.pdbx_description
1 polymer ?
#
loop_
_entity_poly.entity_id
_entity_poly.type
_entity_poly.pdbx_seq_one_letter_code
_entity_poly.pdbx_strand_id
1 'polypeptide(L)'
;MGLPNGKVADILSSVIDEMRTWIQDTEEKPESGGYIVGYQHKESENISLENISHPYSHDERNRVRFCIRDVHHELFLRKAKRQKSYYMGVWHTHPQRVPIPSDIDWEDWKATMREDRTGCQYVFFIIVGTNEWRAWVGDSLTGKITEVYECKKDSDGIYQGKAMQENVGSSEEA
;
A
#
# COMPACT_ATOMS: atom_id res chain seq x y z
N MET A 1 2.76 10.06 4.36
CA MET A 1 2.73 10.08 2.87
C MET A 1 1.74 11.15 2.43
N GLY A 2 2.10 11.96 1.43
CA GLY A 2 1.21 12.94 0.82
C GLY A 2 0.25 12.30 -0.18
N LEU A 3 -1.03 12.60 -0.06
CA LEU A 3 -2.07 12.10 -0.97
C LEU A 3 -2.34 13.12 -2.10
N PRO A 4 -2.82 12.68 -3.28
CA PRO A 4 -3.10 13.58 -4.41
C PRO A 4 -4.13 14.68 -4.11
N ASN A 5 -5.01 14.48 -3.14
CA ASN A 5 -5.99 15.50 -2.69
C ASN A 5 -5.43 16.50 -1.66
N GLY A 6 -4.12 16.47 -1.40
CA GLY A 6 -3.47 17.34 -0.41
C GLY A 6 -3.59 16.88 1.04
N LYS A 7 -4.28 15.79 1.31
CA LYS A 7 -4.36 15.16 2.63
C LYS A 7 -3.14 14.26 2.88
N VAL A 8 -3.03 13.69 4.05
CA VAL A 8 -1.90 12.87 4.48
C VAL A 8 -2.37 11.48 4.90
N ALA A 9 -1.61 10.48 4.53
CA ALA A 9 -1.74 9.14 5.10
C ALA A 9 -0.53 8.86 6.00
N ASP A 10 -0.82 8.55 7.26
CA ASP A 10 0.16 8.06 8.22
C ASP A 10 0.16 6.52 8.19
N ILE A 11 1.35 5.93 8.20
CA ILE A 11 1.52 4.52 8.45
C ILE A 11 2.26 4.33 9.76
N LEU A 12 1.72 3.52 10.67
CA LEU A 12 2.38 3.26 11.94
C LEU A 12 3.73 2.55 11.71
N SER A 13 4.75 2.94 12.46
CA SER A 13 6.08 2.31 12.39
C SER A 13 6.00 0.79 12.64
N SER A 14 5.14 0.36 13.56
CA SER A 14 4.90 -1.07 13.84
C SER A 14 4.39 -1.85 12.61
N VAL A 15 3.63 -1.21 11.72
CA VAL A 15 3.16 -1.83 10.47
C VAL A 15 4.32 -2.06 9.51
N ILE A 16 5.19 -1.07 9.34
CA ILE A 16 6.40 -1.19 8.52
C ILE A 16 7.35 -2.24 9.11
N ASP A 17 7.54 -2.24 10.42
CA ASP A 17 8.40 -3.21 11.10
C ASP A 17 7.88 -4.64 10.91
N GLU A 18 6.57 -4.85 11.00
CA GLU A 18 5.94 -6.16 10.73
C GLU A 18 6.12 -6.59 9.27
N MET A 19 5.86 -5.70 8.29
CA MET A 19 6.11 -5.97 6.88
C MET A 19 7.55 -6.39 6.63
N ARG A 20 8.51 -5.73 7.27
CA ARG A 20 9.94 -6.00 7.15
C ARG A 20 10.37 -7.37 7.66
N THR A 21 9.62 -7.98 8.56
CA THR A 21 9.90 -9.37 9.00
C THR A 21 9.73 -10.39 7.88
N TRP A 22 9.03 -10.02 6.80
CA TRP A 22 8.70 -10.88 5.67
C TRP A 22 9.56 -10.65 4.43
N ILE A 23 10.57 -9.78 4.46
CA ILE A 23 11.41 -9.46 3.29
C ILE A 23 12.06 -10.71 2.71
N GLN A 24 12.27 -10.69 1.39
CA GLN A 24 12.87 -11.79 0.63
C GLN A 24 14.40 -11.62 0.55
N ASP A 25 15.05 -11.64 1.70
CA ASP A 25 16.50 -11.46 1.86
C ASP A 25 17.34 -12.71 1.54
N THR A 26 16.68 -13.82 1.25
CA THR A 26 17.30 -15.05 0.74
C THR A 26 16.59 -15.56 -0.51
N GLU A 27 17.27 -16.43 -1.29
CA GLU A 27 16.70 -16.97 -2.54
C GLU A 27 15.52 -17.91 -2.33
N GLU A 28 15.42 -18.54 -1.17
CA GLU A 28 14.36 -19.49 -0.83
C GLU A 28 13.08 -18.83 -0.37
N LYS A 29 13.14 -17.59 0.11
CA LYS A 29 11.96 -16.91 0.66
C LYS A 29 10.97 -16.55 -0.45
N PRO A 30 9.71 -17.02 -0.35
CA PRO A 30 8.66 -16.61 -1.28
C PRO A 30 8.18 -15.20 -1.00
N GLU A 31 7.48 -14.60 -1.96
CA GLU A 31 6.71 -13.38 -1.70
C GLU A 31 5.75 -13.56 -0.53
N SER A 32 5.57 -12.50 0.20
CA SER A 32 4.66 -12.38 1.33
C SER A 32 3.75 -11.18 1.12
N GLY A 33 2.59 -11.19 1.73
CA GLY A 33 1.65 -10.09 1.58
C GLY A 33 0.41 -10.27 2.43
N GLY A 34 -0.54 -9.35 2.25
CA GLY A 34 -1.79 -9.36 2.96
C GLY A 34 -2.60 -8.09 2.76
N TYR A 35 -3.62 -7.93 3.57
CA TYR A 35 -4.45 -6.73 3.61
C TYR A 35 -3.87 -5.67 4.54
N ILE A 36 -4.16 -4.42 4.24
CA ILE A 36 -3.90 -3.26 5.08
C ILE A 36 -5.23 -2.76 5.61
N VAL A 37 -5.30 -2.44 6.89
CA VAL A 37 -6.47 -1.84 7.53
C VAL A 37 -6.11 -0.54 8.24
N GLY A 38 -7.09 0.32 8.35
CA GLY A 38 -6.97 1.62 8.98
C GLY A 38 -8.28 2.38 8.97
N TYR A 39 -8.20 3.69 9.10
CA TYR A 39 -9.39 4.54 9.10
C TYR A 39 -9.08 5.94 8.58
N GLN A 40 -10.12 6.63 8.15
CA GLN A 40 -10.08 8.05 7.79
C GLN A 40 -10.61 8.90 8.94
N HIS A 41 -9.86 9.92 9.30
CA HIS A 41 -10.28 10.89 10.33
C HIS A 41 -11.40 11.78 9.79
N LYS A 42 -12.48 11.93 10.55
CA LYS A 42 -13.67 12.67 10.10
C LYS A 42 -13.41 14.15 9.81
N GLU A 43 -12.61 14.80 10.64
CA GLU A 43 -12.39 16.27 10.53
C GLU A 43 -11.27 16.60 9.53
N SER A 44 -10.12 15.95 9.66
CA SER A 44 -8.96 16.24 8.80
C SER A 44 -9.04 15.54 7.44
N GLU A 45 -9.80 14.45 7.34
CA GLU A 45 -9.82 13.51 6.21
C GLU A 45 -8.46 12.83 5.96
N ASN A 46 -7.50 12.97 6.88
CA ASN A 46 -6.27 12.20 6.86
C ASN A 46 -6.55 10.72 7.13
N ILE A 47 -5.68 9.87 6.68
CA ILE A 47 -5.82 8.41 6.79
C ILE A 47 -4.73 7.86 7.71
N SER A 48 -5.09 6.93 8.58
CA SER A 48 -4.15 6.15 9.38
C SER A 48 -4.18 4.69 8.96
N LEU A 49 -3.02 4.16 8.54
CA LEU A 49 -2.82 2.74 8.27
C LEU A 49 -2.22 2.11 9.53
N GLU A 50 -2.94 1.20 10.18
CA GLU A 50 -2.62 0.83 11.57
C GLU A 50 -2.38 -0.66 11.81
N ASN A 51 -2.76 -1.51 10.86
CA ASN A 51 -2.48 -2.94 10.99
C ASN A 51 -2.50 -3.64 9.62
N ILE A 52 -1.90 -4.83 9.57
CA ILE A 52 -1.85 -5.67 8.38
C ILE A 52 -2.18 -7.13 8.71
N SER A 53 -2.72 -7.86 7.75
CA SER A 53 -2.65 -9.31 7.78
C SER A 53 -1.31 -9.76 7.16
N HIS A 54 -0.89 -10.95 7.52
CA HIS A 54 0.34 -11.57 7.05
C HIS A 54 0.03 -12.90 6.34
N PRO A 55 0.99 -13.53 5.64
CA PRO A 55 0.73 -14.79 4.97
C PRO A 55 0.23 -15.89 5.89
N TYR A 56 -0.73 -16.66 5.40
CA TYR A 56 -1.28 -17.86 6.04
C TYR A 56 -1.01 -19.11 5.19
N SER A 57 -1.29 -20.28 5.75
CA SER A 57 -0.86 -21.55 5.18
C SER A 57 -1.51 -21.93 3.83
N HIS A 58 -2.70 -21.40 3.54
CA HIS A 58 -3.41 -21.67 2.29
C HIS A 58 -3.21 -20.60 1.22
N ASP A 59 -2.41 -19.58 1.49
CA ASP A 59 -2.04 -18.61 0.47
C ASP A 59 -1.14 -19.23 -0.58
N GLU A 60 -1.33 -18.84 -1.84
CA GLU A 60 -0.45 -19.24 -2.92
C GLU A 60 0.77 -18.33 -2.96
N ARG A 61 1.95 -18.91 -2.74
CA ARG A 61 3.20 -18.16 -2.63
C ARG A 61 4.32 -18.85 -3.39
N ASN A 62 5.05 -18.07 -4.14
CA ASN A 62 6.34 -18.44 -4.69
C ASN A 62 7.27 -17.22 -4.73
N ARG A 63 8.45 -17.33 -5.32
CA ARG A 63 9.44 -16.25 -5.29
C ARG A 63 8.98 -14.94 -5.96
N VAL A 64 8.05 -15.02 -6.88
CA VAL A 64 7.62 -13.89 -7.73
C VAL A 64 6.12 -13.64 -7.71
N ARG A 65 5.40 -14.28 -6.81
CA ARG A 65 3.96 -14.12 -6.68
C ARG A 65 3.45 -14.45 -5.28
N PHE A 66 2.54 -13.60 -4.83
CA PHE A 66 1.72 -13.81 -3.64
C PHE A 66 0.24 -13.63 -4.00
N CYS A 67 -0.58 -14.62 -3.67
CA CYS A 67 -2.04 -14.53 -3.85
C CYS A 67 -2.74 -14.85 -2.53
N ILE A 68 -3.59 -13.94 -2.09
CA ILE A 68 -4.46 -14.13 -0.93
C ILE A 68 -5.49 -15.23 -1.27
N ARG A 69 -5.46 -16.34 -0.54
CA ARG A 69 -6.39 -17.47 -0.67
C ARG A 69 -6.94 -17.93 0.67
N ASP A 70 -6.19 -17.70 1.73
CA ASP A 70 -6.55 -18.18 3.06
C ASP A 70 -7.70 -17.37 3.66
N VAL A 71 -8.68 -18.08 4.22
CA VAL A 71 -9.86 -17.49 4.85
C VAL A 71 -9.51 -16.58 6.05
N HIS A 72 -8.36 -16.78 6.67
CA HIS A 72 -7.93 -15.95 7.80
C HIS A 72 -7.72 -14.48 7.45
N HIS A 73 -7.46 -14.14 6.18
CA HIS A 73 -7.44 -12.75 5.75
C HIS A 73 -8.82 -12.09 5.89
N GLU A 74 -9.90 -12.80 5.53
CA GLU A 74 -11.26 -12.27 5.70
C GLU A 74 -11.67 -12.20 7.19
N LEU A 75 -11.22 -13.16 7.99
CA LEU A 75 -11.42 -13.12 9.45
C LEU A 75 -10.69 -11.93 10.08
N PHE A 76 -9.48 -11.64 9.59
CA PHE A 76 -8.71 -10.44 9.99
C PHE A 76 -9.50 -9.17 9.68
N LEU A 77 -10.03 -9.00 8.47
CA LEU A 77 -10.84 -7.83 8.09
C LEU A 77 -12.10 -7.70 8.96
N ARG A 78 -12.79 -8.79 9.25
CA ARG A 78 -13.97 -8.79 10.13
C ARG A 78 -13.63 -8.36 11.55
N LYS A 79 -12.50 -8.83 12.09
CA LYS A 79 -12.00 -8.44 13.41
C LYS A 79 -11.65 -6.96 13.43
N ALA A 80 -10.90 -6.49 12.44
CA ALA A 80 -10.52 -5.08 12.29
C ALA A 80 -11.76 -4.18 12.24
N LYS A 81 -12.77 -4.54 11.45
CA LYS A 81 -14.03 -3.78 11.33
C LYS A 81 -14.75 -3.61 12.68
N ARG A 82 -14.74 -4.62 13.54
CA ARG A 82 -15.30 -4.52 14.91
C ARG A 82 -14.54 -3.50 15.77
N GLN A 83 -13.28 -3.26 15.45
CA GLN A 83 -12.42 -2.26 16.11
C GLN A 83 -12.41 -0.92 15.37
N LYS A 84 -13.33 -0.71 14.41
CA LYS A 84 -13.43 0.48 13.56
C LYS A 84 -12.20 0.73 12.70
N SER A 85 -11.53 -0.33 12.32
CA SER A 85 -10.44 -0.35 11.35
C SER A 85 -10.91 -1.09 10.10
N TYR A 86 -10.73 -0.50 8.94
CA TYR A 86 -11.38 -0.93 7.71
C TYR A 86 -10.34 -1.27 6.63
N TYR A 87 -10.74 -2.04 5.64
CA TYR A 87 -9.91 -2.33 4.49
C TYR A 87 -9.42 -1.04 3.81
N MET A 88 -8.11 -0.91 3.66
CA MET A 88 -7.44 0.23 3.05
C MET A 88 -6.59 -0.15 1.84
N GLY A 89 -6.30 -1.41 1.62
CA GLY A 89 -5.48 -1.86 0.50
C GLY A 89 -4.76 -3.17 0.75
N VAL A 90 -3.68 -3.37 -0.01
CA VAL A 90 -2.86 -4.58 0.03
C VAL A 90 -1.38 -4.25 0.07
N TRP A 91 -0.60 -5.17 0.60
CA TRP A 91 0.86 -5.10 0.59
C TRP A 91 1.45 -6.42 0.14
N HIS A 92 2.65 -6.39 -0.42
CA HIS A 92 3.45 -7.59 -0.67
C HIS A 92 4.95 -7.26 -0.70
N THR A 93 5.77 -8.30 -0.76
CA THR A 93 7.23 -8.16 -0.82
C THR A 93 7.74 -8.45 -2.22
N HIS A 94 8.87 -7.83 -2.56
CA HIS A 94 9.68 -8.16 -3.74
C HIS A 94 11.12 -8.49 -3.33
N PRO A 95 11.83 -9.36 -4.06
CA PRO A 95 13.25 -9.67 -3.79
C PRO A 95 14.22 -8.55 -4.16
N GLN A 96 13.74 -7.47 -4.74
CA GLN A 96 14.52 -6.29 -5.13
C GLN A 96 14.88 -5.43 -3.92
N ARG A 97 16.03 -4.76 -3.97
CA ARG A 97 16.41 -3.78 -2.93
C ARG A 97 15.44 -2.61 -2.87
N VAL A 98 15.17 -2.01 -4.02
CA VAL A 98 14.14 -0.98 -4.24
C VAL A 98 13.06 -1.61 -5.10
N PRO A 99 11.85 -1.83 -4.59
CA PRO A 99 10.84 -2.59 -5.30
C PRO A 99 10.27 -1.80 -6.48
N ILE A 100 10.08 -2.49 -7.60
CA ILE A 100 9.41 -1.98 -8.80
C ILE A 100 8.18 -2.84 -9.06
N PRO A 101 6.99 -2.26 -9.26
CA PRO A 101 5.79 -3.01 -9.60
C PRO A 101 6.00 -3.80 -10.91
N SER A 102 5.60 -5.07 -10.91
CA SER A 102 5.56 -5.89 -12.12
C SER A 102 4.30 -5.62 -12.94
N ASP A 103 4.24 -6.14 -14.16
CA ASP A 103 3.01 -6.08 -14.97
C ASP A 103 1.85 -6.81 -14.28
N ILE A 104 2.15 -7.88 -13.56
CA ILE A 104 1.15 -8.63 -12.77
C ILE A 104 0.61 -7.74 -11.64
N ASP A 105 1.46 -6.99 -10.94
CA ASP A 105 1.02 -6.08 -9.88
C ASP A 105 0.06 -5.02 -10.44
N TRP A 106 0.40 -4.42 -11.58
CA TRP A 106 -0.46 -3.44 -12.21
C TRP A 106 -1.84 -4.00 -12.59
N GLU A 107 -1.89 -5.22 -13.12
CA GLU A 107 -3.17 -5.88 -13.45
C GLU A 107 -3.97 -6.23 -12.19
N ASP A 108 -3.32 -6.74 -11.15
CA ASP A 108 -3.95 -7.07 -9.87
C ASP A 108 -4.46 -5.78 -9.16
N TRP A 109 -3.72 -4.67 -9.22
CA TRP A 109 -4.14 -3.39 -8.66
C TRP A 109 -5.34 -2.80 -9.39
N LYS A 110 -5.36 -2.86 -10.73
CA LYS A 110 -6.53 -2.46 -11.51
C LYS A 110 -7.74 -3.32 -11.19
N ALA A 111 -7.57 -4.63 -10.99
CA ALA A 111 -8.65 -5.52 -10.57
C ALA A 111 -9.16 -5.14 -9.18
N THR A 112 -8.27 -4.89 -8.23
CA THR A 112 -8.60 -4.44 -6.87
C THR A 112 -9.40 -3.12 -6.89
N MET A 113 -9.02 -2.17 -7.74
CA MET A 113 -9.74 -0.91 -7.91
C MET A 113 -11.18 -1.13 -8.41
N ARG A 114 -11.40 -2.11 -9.28
CA ARG A 114 -12.76 -2.45 -9.77
C ARG A 114 -13.66 -3.09 -8.72
N GLU A 115 -13.09 -3.73 -7.70
CA GLU A 115 -13.87 -4.36 -6.61
C GLU A 115 -14.49 -3.34 -5.65
N ASP A 116 -13.98 -2.12 -5.60
CA ASP A 116 -14.46 -1.00 -4.77
C ASP A 116 -14.74 -1.38 -3.31
N ARG A 117 -13.74 -2.01 -2.67
CA ARG A 117 -13.85 -2.49 -1.29
C ARG A 117 -13.55 -1.42 -0.23
N THR A 118 -12.92 -0.33 -0.62
CA THR A 118 -12.55 0.75 0.30
C THR A 118 -13.74 1.64 0.64
N GLY A 119 -13.84 2.06 1.90
CA GLY A 119 -14.83 3.03 2.34
C GLY A 119 -14.35 4.49 2.20
N CYS A 120 -13.18 4.75 1.61
CA CYS A 120 -12.63 6.07 1.37
C CYS A 120 -12.22 6.25 -0.11
N GLN A 121 -11.73 7.43 -0.46
CA GLN A 121 -11.35 7.73 -1.85
C GLN A 121 -10.17 6.88 -2.34
N TYR A 122 -9.25 6.47 -1.47
CA TYR A 122 -7.99 5.84 -1.85
C TYR A 122 -7.88 4.39 -1.44
N VAL A 123 -7.26 3.59 -2.31
CA VAL A 123 -6.78 2.23 -2.03
C VAL A 123 -5.24 2.27 -2.02
N PHE A 124 -4.63 1.71 -1.00
CA PHE A 124 -3.18 1.70 -0.83
C PHE A 124 -2.57 0.41 -1.38
N PHE A 125 -1.46 0.54 -2.09
CA PHE A 125 -0.64 -0.54 -2.58
C PHE A 125 0.79 -0.32 -2.09
N ILE A 126 1.31 -1.25 -1.28
CA ILE A 126 2.66 -1.15 -0.71
C ILE A 126 3.48 -2.35 -1.14
N ILE A 127 4.68 -2.10 -1.67
CA ILE A 127 5.65 -3.13 -1.97
C ILE A 127 6.88 -2.93 -1.08
N VAL A 128 7.29 -3.99 -0.40
CA VAL A 128 8.45 -3.98 0.50
C VAL A 128 9.60 -4.74 -0.16
N GLY A 129 10.65 -4.02 -0.50
CA GLY A 129 11.91 -4.57 -0.97
C GLY A 129 12.81 -4.97 0.19
N THR A 130 14.01 -5.47 -0.12
CA THR A 130 14.97 -5.88 0.91
C THR A 130 15.64 -4.70 1.61
N ASN A 131 15.62 -3.50 1.02
CA ASN A 131 16.21 -2.28 1.57
C ASN A 131 15.19 -1.16 1.76
N GLU A 132 14.31 -0.95 0.81
CA GLU A 132 13.31 0.12 0.79
C GLU A 132 11.91 -0.44 0.61
N TRP A 133 10.91 0.35 0.97
CA TRP A 133 9.52 0.12 0.61
C TRP A 133 8.99 1.31 -0.18
N ARG A 134 8.01 1.05 -1.03
CA ARG A 134 7.35 2.07 -1.86
C ARG A 134 5.84 1.89 -1.79
N ALA A 135 5.12 2.98 -1.97
CA ALA A 135 3.67 3.00 -1.88
C ALA A 135 3.02 3.73 -3.06
N TRP A 136 1.89 3.25 -3.47
CA TRP A 136 1.00 3.83 -4.46
C TRP A 136 -0.40 3.94 -3.89
N VAL A 137 -1.18 4.89 -4.41
CA VAL A 137 -2.61 4.99 -4.12
C VAL A 137 -3.41 4.95 -5.40
N GLY A 138 -4.47 4.15 -5.40
CA GLY A 138 -5.50 4.16 -6.41
C GLY A 138 -6.62 5.10 -5.99
N ASP A 139 -6.96 6.04 -6.85
CA ASP A 139 -8.06 6.98 -6.62
C ASP A 139 -9.36 6.39 -7.20
N SER A 140 -10.32 6.09 -6.33
CA SER A 140 -11.60 5.50 -6.73
C SER A 140 -12.48 6.44 -7.57
N LEU A 141 -12.23 7.75 -7.52
CA LEU A 141 -12.96 8.74 -8.33
C LEU A 141 -12.44 8.82 -9.77
N THR A 142 -11.15 8.65 -9.97
CA THR A 142 -10.48 8.81 -11.27
C THR A 142 -10.01 7.50 -11.88
N GLY A 143 -9.86 6.44 -11.07
CA GLY A 143 -9.25 5.16 -11.46
C GLY A 143 -7.72 5.23 -11.63
N LYS A 144 -7.11 6.40 -11.35
CA LYS A 144 -5.67 6.61 -11.49
C LYS A 144 -4.91 6.03 -10.31
N ILE A 145 -3.81 5.34 -10.59
CA ILE A 145 -2.86 4.84 -9.58
C ILE A 145 -1.61 5.72 -9.64
N THR A 146 -1.22 6.28 -8.49
CA THR A 146 -0.12 7.25 -8.38
C THR A 146 0.81 6.85 -7.25
N GLU A 147 2.12 6.91 -7.47
CA GLU A 147 3.09 6.72 -6.39
C GLU A 147 3.02 7.89 -5.40
N VAL A 148 3.11 7.57 -4.10
CA VAL A 148 3.11 8.53 -3.01
C VAL A 148 4.40 8.44 -2.20
N TYR A 149 4.81 9.58 -1.63
CA TYR A 149 6.10 9.71 -0.97
C TYR A 149 5.95 10.18 0.47
N GLU A 150 6.97 9.94 1.28
CA GLU A 150 7.02 10.46 2.64
C GLU A 150 6.90 11.99 2.65
N CYS A 151 6.05 12.47 3.55
CA CYS A 151 5.97 13.87 3.92
C CYS A 151 6.72 14.07 5.22
N LYS A 152 7.52 15.13 5.33
CA LYS A 152 8.10 15.58 6.60
C LYS A 152 7.23 16.68 7.21
N LYS A 153 7.05 16.64 8.52
CA LYS A 153 6.52 17.80 9.26
C LYS A 153 7.60 18.87 9.32
N ASP A 154 7.23 20.12 9.04
CA ASP A 154 8.09 21.25 9.34
C ASP A 154 8.07 21.57 10.85
N SER A 155 8.80 22.64 11.25
CA SER A 155 8.86 23.11 12.64
C SER A 155 7.50 23.51 13.21
N ASP A 156 6.55 23.85 12.34
CA ASP A 156 5.20 24.29 12.72
C ASP A 156 4.19 23.15 12.71
N GLY A 157 4.66 21.91 12.48
CA GLY A 157 3.84 20.71 12.43
C GLY A 157 3.03 20.54 11.14
N ILE A 158 3.34 21.30 10.11
CA ILE A 158 2.70 21.21 8.79
C ILE A 158 3.43 20.19 7.94
N TYR A 159 2.70 19.28 7.32
CA TYR A 159 3.28 18.28 6.42
C TYR A 159 3.71 18.92 5.10
N GLN A 160 5.01 18.86 4.82
CA GLN A 160 5.56 19.22 3.51
C GLN A 160 5.90 17.95 2.75
N GLY A 161 5.12 17.66 1.70
CA GLY A 161 5.46 16.63 0.73
C GLY A 161 6.51 17.15 -0.25
N LYS A 162 7.36 16.25 -0.80
CA LYS A 162 8.03 16.57 -2.05
C LYS A 162 6.94 16.87 -3.08
N ALA A 163 7.02 18.06 -3.71
CA ALA A 163 6.17 18.37 -4.85
C ALA A 163 6.27 17.21 -5.85
N MET A 164 5.13 16.70 -6.29
CA MET A 164 5.12 15.74 -7.40
C MET A 164 5.86 16.39 -8.56
N GLN A 165 6.98 15.83 -8.98
CA GLN A 165 7.54 16.19 -10.28
C GLN A 165 6.52 15.68 -11.28
N GLU A 166 5.77 16.60 -11.87
CA GLU A 166 5.03 16.33 -13.10
C GLU A 166 6.07 15.82 -14.12
N ASN A 167 5.97 14.55 -14.47
CA ASN A 167 6.62 14.07 -15.68
C ASN A 167 5.91 14.76 -16.85
N VAL A 168 6.38 15.94 -17.19
CA VAL A 168 6.11 16.56 -18.47
C VAL A 168 6.82 15.65 -19.49
N GLY A 169 6.06 14.74 -20.08
CA GLY A 169 6.49 14.00 -21.25
C GLY A 169 6.86 15.02 -22.32
N SER A 170 8.14 15.18 -22.57
CA SER A 170 8.61 15.86 -23.76
C SER A 170 8.18 15.03 -24.97
N SER A 171 7.09 15.44 -25.59
CA SER A 171 6.85 15.11 -26.98
C SER A 171 7.87 15.90 -27.81
N GLU A 172 9.01 15.29 -28.13
CA GLU A 172 9.79 15.73 -29.25
C GLU A 172 9.13 15.21 -30.52
N GLU A 173 8.44 16.10 -31.19
CA GLU A 173 8.18 15.98 -32.61
C GLU A 173 9.50 16.09 -33.37
N ALA A 174 9.76 15.11 -34.19
CA ALA A 174 10.66 15.23 -35.32
C ALA A 174 9.98 14.68 -36.58
#